data_cb0eb9fd997de73688ab7e61c473a56b
#
_entry.id   cb0eb9fd997de73688ab7e61c473a56b
#
_cell.length_a   1.000
_cell.length_b   1.000
_cell.length_c   1.000
_cell.angle_alpha   90.00
_cell.angle_beta   90.00
_cell.angle_gamma   90.00
#
_symmetry.space_group_name_H-M   'P 1'
#
loop_
_entity.id
_entity.type
_entity.pdbx_description
1 polymer ?
#
loop_
_entity_poly.entity_id
_entity_poly.type
_entity_poly.pdbx_seq_one_letter_code
_entity_poly.pdbx_strand_id
1 'polypeptide(L)'
;MTKTRVWHRATKPEGPTQGLAARRAATILLDGVLRRKQPLDEQLEAEGGPLVDLDPRDRALARAIAGMSLRRLGSLRAIIDQLLAKGLPGGGSGPLEAMLVTGAAQILLMDVPDHAAVSLAVDQAQAHRATKPFAPLVNATLRNVARMRDDFRSILNDPSRDVPKWLHGRRVRTYGGPQALAIAAAERSEAALDITVKSDPARWAEAFGGIVLPTGTVRVADAGVVPELPGFSEGDWWVQDAAAALPARLFGDIRGKRVADLCAAPGGKTAQLAAAGAAVTALDRSRHRLQRLDENMKRLGFDVEAVAADAGAWNGGLFDAVLLDAPCSATGTVRRHPDVAHLKEEKDITSLAAHQSRLLDAAAGHVAPGGTLVYATCSLEREEGENQIAAFLARDSRFSRRPVAASEVGGWEEIVTDDGDIRTLPSHFPHENPRLSGLDGFFAARLVRSS
;
A
#
# COMPACT_ATOMS: atom_id res chain seq x y z
N MET A 1 21.24 -71.24 14.13
CA MET A 1 21.80 -69.89 14.20
C MET A 1 20.88 -68.93 13.46
N THR A 2 19.95 -68.31 14.23
CA THR A 2 18.89 -67.47 13.70
C THR A 2 19.36 -66.00 13.81
N LYS A 3 19.56 -65.32 12.66
CA LYS A 3 19.94 -63.89 12.62
C LYS A 3 18.68 -63.05 12.78
N THR A 4 18.55 -62.35 13.92
CA THR A 4 17.55 -61.35 14.20
C THR A 4 17.90 -60.06 13.45
N ARG A 5 17.03 -59.63 12.50
CA ARG A 5 17.13 -58.36 11.84
C ARG A 5 16.61 -57.27 12.78
N VAL A 6 17.51 -56.42 13.27
CA VAL A 6 17.18 -55.18 14.00
C VAL A 6 16.78 -54.11 12.96
N TRP A 7 15.51 -53.71 12.97
CA TRP A 7 15.01 -52.58 12.22
C TRP A 7 15.44 -51.30 12.95
N HIS A 8 16.44 -50.59 12.42
CA HIS A 8 16.70 -49.22 12.87
C HIS A 8 15.48 -48.33 12.44
N ARG A 9 14.73 -47.88 13.41
CA ARG A 9 13.78 -46.77 13.27
C ARG A 9 14.62 -45.54 12.87
N ALA A 10 14.43 -45.06 11.61
CA ALA A 10 14.95 -43.79 11.18
C ALA A 10 14.37 -42.70 12.10
N THR A 11 15.17 -42.10 12.93
CA THR A 11 14.82 -40.90 13.71
C THR A 11 14.54 -39.79 12.72
N LYS A 12 13.31 -39.26 12.78
CA LYS A 12 12.90 -38.03 12.08
C LYS A 12 13.88 -36.93 12.47
N PRO A 13 14.41 -36.13 11.55
CA PRO A 13 15.29 -35.02 11.93
C PRO A 13 14.48 -34.04 12.80
N GLU A 14 14.91 -33.89 14.05
CA GLU A 14 14.42 -32.86 14.98
C GLU A 14 15.03 -31.50 14.62
N GLY A 15 14.46 -30.86 13.58
CA GLY A 15 14.71 -29.46 13.25
C GLY A 15 13.40 -28.85 12.68
N PRO A 16 13.14 -27.57 12.84
CA PRO A 16 11.97 -26.95 12.24
C PRO A 16 12.02 -27.21 10.73
N THR A 17 10.93 -27.79 10.20
CA THR A 17 10.81 -28.08 8.75
C THR A 17 11.03 -26.78 8.01
N GLN A 18 12.03 -26.75 7.12
CA GLN A 18 12.46 -25.53 6.41
C GLN A 18 11.25 -24.79 5.79
N GLY A 19 11.11 -23.48 6.09
CA GLY A 19 10.03 -22.62 5.60
C GLY A 19 8.68 -22.75 6.35
N LEU A 20 8.58 -23.58 7.41
CA LEU A 20 7.38 -23.66 8.24
C LEU A 20 7.16 -22.35 9.03
N ALA A 21 8.25 -21.77 9.53
CA ALA A 21 8.21 -20.51 10.29
C ALA A 21 7.68 -19.36 9.43
N ALA A 22 8.17 -19.20 8.20
CA ALA A 22 7.69 -18.20 7.24
C ALA A 22 6.20 -18.35 6.93
N ARG A 23 5.71 -19.56 6.72
CA ARG A 23 4.30 -19.85 6.43
C ARG A 23 3.39 -19.60 7.62
N ARG A 24 3.86 -19.92 8.81
CA ARG A 24 3.17 -19.58 10.07
C ARG A 24 3.05 -18.07 10.23
N ALA A 25 4.12 -17.33 10.00
CA ALA A 25 4.12 -15.87 10.02
C ALA A 25 3.14 -15.29 9.00
N ALA A 26 3.14 -15.78 7.75
CA ALA A 26 2.19 -15.36 6.72
C ALA A 26 0.73 -15.59 7.13
N THR A 27 0.45 -16.75 7.74
CA THR A 27 -0.90 -17.06 8.25
C THR A 27 -1.30 -16.10 9.38
N ILE A 28 -0.38 -15.76 10.30
CA ILE A 28 -0.64 -14.82 11.40
C ILE A 28 -0.90 -13.42 10.85
N LEU A 29 -0.12 -12.97 9.89
CA LEU A 29 -0.30 -11.68 9.22
C LEU A 29 -1.67 -11.59 8.55
N LEU A 30 -2.03 -12.60 7.76
CA LEU A 30 -3.33 -12.64 7.08
C LEU A 30 -4.49 -12.70 8.08
N ASP A 31 -4.42 -13.54 9.11
CA ASP A 31 -5.42 -13.62 10.19
C ASP A 31 -5.54 -12.29 10.94
N GLY A 32 -4.43 -11.58 11.13
CA GLY A 32 -4.40 -10.23 11.70
C GLY A 32 -5.25 -9.25 10.91
N VAL A 33 -5.10 -9.22 9.58
CA VAL A 33 -5.90 -8.36 8.71
C VAL A 33 -7.36 -8.80 8.69
N LEU A 34 -7.64 -10.08 8.43
CA LEU A 34 -9.00 -10.54 8.17
C LEU A 34 -9.87 -10.55 9.42
N ARG A 35 -9.36 -11.04 10.53
CA ARG A 35 -10.12 -11.27 11.75
C ARG A 35 -9.91 -10.20 12.82
N ARG A 36 -8.67 -9.73 13.01
CA ARG A 36 -8.34 -8.73 14.04
C ARG A 36 -8.37 -7.30 13.53
N LYS A 37 -8.55 -7.09 12.21
CA LYS A 37 -8.58 -5.79 11.55
C LYS A 37 -7.33 -4.93 11.81
N GLN A 38 -6.17 -5.58 11.89
CA GLN A 38 -4.88 -4.92 12.08
C GLN A 38 -4.25 -4.64 10.72
N PRO A 39 -3.81 -3.40 10.46
CA PRO A 39 -3.07 -3.06 9.24
C PRO A 39 -1.83 -3.95 9.07
N LEU A 40 -1.55 -4.33 7.81
CA LEU A 40 -0.43 -5.22 7.51
C LEU A 40 0.91 -4.59 7.91
N ASP A 41 1.12 -3.31 7.58
CA ASP A 41 2.36 -2.61 7.89
C ASP A 41 2.63 -2.52 9.41
N GLU A 42 1.60 -2.25 10.20
CA GLU A 42 1.73 -2.26 11.67
C GLU A 42 2.18 -3.62 12.21
N GLN A 43 1.67 -4.72 11.61
CA GLN A 43 2.07 -6.07 12.00
C GLN A 43 3.50 -6.42 11.55
N LEU A 44 3.93 -5.90 10.37
CA LEU A 44 5.27 -6.12 9.81
C LEU A 44 6.37 -5.42 10.62
N GLU A 45 6.02 -4.30 11.27
CA GLU A 45 6.93 -3.43 12.02
C GLU A 45 6.83 -3.62 13.54
N ALA A 46 5.85 -4.39 14.02
CA ALA A 46 5.62 -4.57 15.45
C ALA A 46 6.83 -5.19 16.16
N GLU A 47 7.28 -4.59 17.24
CA GLU A 47 8.22 -5.20 18.18
C GLU A 47 7.62 -6.50 18.71
N GLY A 48 8.34 -7.63 18.57
CA GLY A 48 7.80 -8.95 18.90
C GLY A 48 6.75 -9.49 17.92
N GLY A 49 6.61 -8.88 16.74
CA GLY A 49 5.72 -9.31 15.67
C GLY A 49 6.14 -10.64 15.03
N PRO A 50 5.31 -11.18 14.12
CA PRO A 50 5.49 -12.53 13.58
C PRO A 50 6.76 -12.72 12.73
N LEU A 51 7.46 -11.64 12.38
CA LEU A 51 8.68 -11.67 11.56
C LEU A 51 9.98 -11.53 12.35
N VAL A 52 9.94 -11.22 13.65
CA VAL A 52 11.13 -10.82 14.44
C VAL A 52 12.20 -11.90 14.43
N ASP A 53 11.83 -13.16 14.65
CA ASP A 53 12.77 -14.29 14.76
C ASP A 53 13.07 -14.97 13.42
N LEU A 54 12.61 -14.39 12.29
CA LEU A 54 12.85 -14.97 10.97
C LEU A 54 14.11 -14.39 10.34
N ASP A 55 14.83 -15.23 9.61
CA ASP A 55 15.90 -14.76 8.73
C ASP A 55 15.35 -13.91 7.56
N PRO A 56 16.21 -13.16 6.84
CA PRO A 56 15.76 -12.28 5.75
C PRO A 56 14.98 -13.00 4.65
N ARG A 57 15.36 -14.24 4.30
CA ARG A 57 14.69 -15.05 3.28
C ARG A 57 13.29 -15.47 3.73
N ASP A 58 13.16 -15.95 4.95
CA ASP A 58 11.88 -16.37 5.53
C ASP A 58 10.96 -15.15 5.76
N ARG A 59 11.51 -13.98 6.12
CA ARG A 59 10.74 -12.71 6.17
C ARG A 59 10.19 -12.33 4.80
N ALA A 60 11.01 -12.40 3.76
CA ALA A 60 10.58 -12.10 2.38
C ALA A 60 9.49 -13.08 1.92
N LEU A 61 9.66 -14.38 2.19
CA LEU A 61 8.66 -15.40 1.86
C LEU A 61 7.33 -15.17 2.60
N ALA A 62 7.38 -14.85 3.88
CA ALA A 62 6.17 -14.57 4.68
C ALA A 62 5.40 -13.36 4.13
N ARG A 63 6.11 -12.27 3.78
CA ARG A 63 5.53 -11.08 3.16
C ARG A 63 4.92 -11.40 1.79
N ALA A 64 5.62 -12.16 0.94
CA ALA A 64 5.15 -12.54 -0.38
C ALA A 64 3.87 -13.39 -0.31
N ILE A 65 3.81 -14.39 0.60
CA ILE A 65 2.63 -15.23 0.79
C ILE A 65 1.46 -14.38 1.31
N ALA A 66 1.66 -13.54 2.31
CA ALA A 66 0.60 -12.69 2.88
C ALA A 66 0.09 -11.67 1.85
N GLY A 67 0.99 -10.99 1.14
CA GLY A 67 0.66 -10.03 0.09
C GLY A 67 -0.11 -10.67 -1.07
N MET A 68 0.35 -11.81 -1.59
CA MET A 68 -0.35 -12.55 -2.65
C MET A 68 -1.74 -13.01 -2.17
N SER A 69 -1.85 -13.50 -0.95
CA SER A 69 -3.11 -13.95 -0.35
C SER A 69 -4.12 -12.81 -0.25
N LEU A 70 -3.70 -11.62 0.13
CA LEU A 70 -4.57 -10.43 0.21
C LEU A 70 -4.99 -9.93 -1.17
N ARG A 71 -4.05 -9.81 -2.13
CA ARG A 71 -4.34 -9.37 -3.50
C ARG A 71 -5.33 -10.28 -4.23
N ARG A 72 -5.31 -11.57 -3.89
CA ARG A 72 -6.12 -12.59 -4.58
C ARG A 72 -7.17 -13.21 -3.68
N LEU A 73 -7.51 -12.53 -2.56
CA LEU A 73 -8.37 -13.07 -1.51
C LEU A 73 -9.75 -13.50 -2.02
N GLY A 74 -10.37 -12.69 -2.87
CA GLY A 74 -11.70 -13.00 -3.38
C GLY A 74 -11.73 -14.24 -4.28
N SER A 75 -10.75 -14.38 -5.18
CA SER A 75 -10.58 -15.58 -6.01
C SER A 75 -10.28 -16.82 -5.16
N LEU A 76 -9.37 -16.70 -4.18
CA LEU A 76 -8.99 -17.81 -3.29
C LEU A 76 -10.16 -18.28 -2.41
N ARG A 77 -10.94 -17.34 -1.85
CA ARG A 77 -12.18 -17.65 -1.12
C ARG A 77 -13.19 -18.37 -1.99
N ALA A 78 -13.45 -17.87 -3.19
CA ALA A 78 -14.40 -18.50 -4.10
C ALA A 78 -14.02 -19.95 -4.46
N ILE A 79 -12.72 -20.23 -4.62
CA ILE A 79 -12.22 -21.60 -4.85
C ILE A 79 -12.40 -22.48 -3.61
N ILE A 80 -12.04 -21.96 -2.44
CA ILE A 80 -12.19 -22.71 -1.17
C ILE A 80 -13.66 -23.01 -0.90
N ASP A 81 -14.56 -22.04 -1.11
CA ASP A 81 -16.00 -22.19 -0.91
C ASP A 81 -16.61 -23.26 -1.83
N GLN A 82 -16.15 -23.37 -3.09
CA GLN A 82 -16.56 -24.46 -4.00
C GLN A 82 -16.15 -25.86 -3.52
N LEU A 83 -15.05 -25.96 -2.76
CA LEU A 83 -14.53 -27.23 -2.26
C LEU A 83 -15.10 -27.61 -0.88
N LEU A 84 -15.72 -26.66 -0.18
CA LEU A 84 -16.28 -26.86 1.14
C LEU A 84 -17.81 -26.96 1.10
N ALA A 85 -18.35 -28.18 0.96
CA ALA A 85 -19.80 -28.43 0.84
C ALA A 85 -20.66 -27.82 1.99
N LYS A 86 -20.05 -27.58 3.16
CA LYS A 86 -20.72 -27.02 4.36
C LYS A 86 -20.16 -25.62 4.72
N GLY A 87 -19.38 -25.01 3.83
CA GLY A 87 -18.67 -23.77 4.12
C GLY A 87 -17.54 -23.94 5.16
N LEU A 88 -16.89 -22.84 5.48
CA LEU A 88 -15.88 -22.80 6.55
C LEU A 88 -16.52 -23.05 7.90
N PRO A 89 -15.93 -23.92 8.77
CA PRO A 89 -16.39 -24.09 10.13
C PRO A 89 -16.46 -22.75 10.87
N GLY A 90 -17.64 -22.40 11.38
CA GLY A 90 -17.84 -21.20 12.20
C GLY A 90 -17.27 -21.33 13.60
N GLY A 91 -17.26 -20.25 14.34
CA GLY A 91 -17.01 -20.13 15.78
C GLY A 91 -15.86 -20.96 16.36
N GLY A 92 -14.72 -20.34 16.66
CA GLY A 92 -13.60 -21.01 17.35
C GLY A 92 -12.62 -21.76 16.46
N SER A 93 -12.78 -21.72 15.13
CA SER A 93 -11.83 -22.35 14.18
C SER A 93 -10.47 -21.62 14.08
N GLY A 94 -10.31 -20.51 14.79
CA GLY A 94 -9.06 -19.75 14.82
C GLY A 94 -8.63 -19.29 13.42
N PRO A 95 -7.33 -19.42 13.06
CA PRO A 95 -6.81 -18.96 11.77
C PRO A 95 -7.04 -19.96 10.61
N LEU A 96 -8.05 -20.83 10.66
CA LEU A 96 -8.29 -21.86 9.65
C LEU A 96 -8.46 -21.28 8.24
N GLU A 97 -9.24 -20.21 8.12
CA GLU A 97 -9.43 -19.53 6.83
C GLU A 97 -8.11 -19.03 6.29
N ALA A 98 -7.32 -18.36 7.13
CA ALA A 98 -6.00 -17.84 6.73
C ALA A 98 -5.05 -18.96 6.29
N MET A 99 -5.09 -20.12 6.96
CA MET A 99 -4.28 -21.30 6.57
C MET A 99 -4.69 -21.85 5.20
N LEU A 100 -5.98 -21.97 4.94
CA LEU A 100 -6.50 -22.45 3.65
C LEU A 100 -6.16 -21.46 2.53
N VAL A 101 -6.34 -20.16 2.77
CA VAL A 101 -6.05 -19.12 1.79
C VAL A 101 -4.57 -19.05 1.48
N THR A 102 -3.68 -19.02 2.48
CA THR A 102 -2.22 -19.01 2.27
C THR A 102 -1.72 -20.28 1.61
N GLY A 103 -2.31 -21.44 1.92
CA GLY A 103 -2.02 -22.71 1.26
C GLY A 103 -2.42 -22.69 -0.21
N ALA A 104 -3.66 -22.27 -0.50
CA ALA A 104 -4.18 -22.17 -1.87
C ALA A 104 -3.39 -21.14 -2.71
N ALA A 105 -3.00 -19.99 -2.12
CA ALA A 105 -2.17 -19.00 -2.79
C ALA A 105 -0.83 -19.59 -3.25
N GLN A 106 -0.17 -20.35 -2.40
CA GLN A 106 1.11 -21.00 -2.74
C GLN A 106 0.95 -22.03 -3.86
N ILE A 107 -0.15 -22.80 -3.87
CA ILE A 107 -0.42 -23.83 -4.88
C ILE A 107 -0.77 -23.23 -6.24
N LEU A 108 -1.59 -22.17 -6.26
CA LEU A 108 -2.20 -21.65 -7.48
C LEU A 108 -1.45 -20.48 -8.11
N LEU A 109 -0.74 -19.68 -7.29
CA LEU A 109 -0.25 -18.36 -7.68
C LEU A 109 1.24 -18.13 -7.43
N MET A 110 1.89 -19.08 -6.73
CA MET A 110 3.32 -19.00 -6.43
C MET A 110 4.02 -20.26 -6.91
N ASP A 111 5.28 -20.15 -7.24
CA ASP A 111 6.07 -21.31 -7.69
C ASP A 111 6.56 -22.16 -6.49
N VAL A 112 5.58 -22.74 -5.79
CA VAL A 112 5.82 -23.62 -4.63
C VAL A 112 5.34 -25.04 -4.97
N PRO A 113 6.16 -26.08 -4.76
CA PRO A 113 5.73 -27.45 -4.99
C PRO A 113 4.48 -27.81 -4.15
N ASP A 114 3.46 -28.36 -4.80
CA ASP A 114 2.15 -28.65 -4.19
C ASP A 114 2.26 -29.47 -2.90
N HIS A 115 3.12 -30.51 -2.91
CA HIS A 115 3.31 -31.37 -1.74
C HIS A 115 3.88 -30.59 -0.54
N ALA A 116 4.76 -29.61 -0.78
CA ALA A 116 5.33 -28.77 0.27
C ALA A 116 4.28 -27.81 0.84
N ALA A 117 3.50 -27.14 -0.03
CA ALA A 117 2.41 -26.25 0.40
C ALA A 117 1.37 -27.02 1.24
N VAL A 118 0.95 -28.21 0.81
CA VAL A 118 -0.01 -29.04 1.54
C VAL A 118 0.54 -29.53 2.86
N SER A 119 1.74 -30.15 2.89
CA SER A 119 2.28 -30.76 4.11
C SER A 119 2.53 -29.69 5.19
N LEU A 120 3.11 -28.55 4.82
CA LEU A 120 3.39 -27.47 5.77
C LEU A 120 2.11 -26.78 6.30
N ALA A 121 1.05 -26.69 5.49
CA ALA A 121 -0.25 -26.23 5.98
C ALA A 121 -0.88 -27.20 6.99
N VAL A 122 -0.76 -28.52 6.75
CA VAL A 122 -1.22 -29.54 7.69
C VAL A 122 -0.42 -29.52 8.99
N ASP A 123 0.92 -29.37 8.91
CA ASP A 123 1.76 -29.25 10.10
C ASP A 123 1.40 -28.01 10.94
N GLN A 124 1.11 -26.88 10.29
CA GLN A 124 0.59 -25.69 10.97
C GLN A 124 -0.75 -25.98 11.67
N ALA A 125 -1.68 -26.62 10.97
CA ALA A 125 -2.99 -26.93 11.52
C ALA A 125 -2.90 -27.86 12.74
N GLN A 126 -2.02 -28.85 12.70
CA GLN A 126 -1.77 -29.79 13.81
C GLN A 126 -1.13 -29.10 15.02
N ALA A 127 -0.27 -28.12 14.78
CA ALA A 127 0.45 -27.40 15.84
C ALA A 127 -0.43 -26.38 16.61
N HIS A 128 -1.54 -25.93 16.01
CA HIS A 128 -2.39 -24.90 16.61
C HIS A 128 -3.67 -25.50 17.21
N ARG A 129 -3.94 -25.25 18.51
CA ARG A 129 -5.03 -25.87 19.27
C ARG A 129 -6.41 -25.77 18.58
N ALA A 130 -6.76 -24.59 18.05
CA ALA A 130 -8.07 -24.37 17.43
C ALA A 130 -8.21 -25.02 16.05
N THR A 131 -7.12 -25.22 15.31
CA THR A 131 -7.13 -25.78 13.95
C THR A 131 -6.77 -27.28 13.91
N LYS A 132 -6.21 -27.84 14.98
CA LYS A 132 -5.84 -29.25 15.05
C LYS A 132 -6.97 -30.22 14.65
N PRO A 133 -8.24 -30.04 15.07
CA PRO A 133 -9.35 -30.90 14.64
C PRO A 133 -9.61 -30.82 13.13
N PHE A 134 -9.21 -29.72 12.47
CA PHE A 134 -9.44 -29.45 11.05
C PHE A 134 -8.24 -29.82 10.16
N ALA A 135 -7.15 -30.37 10.70
CA ALA A 135 -6.00 -30.78 9.88
C ALA A 135 -6.36 -31.75 8.72
N PRO A 136 -7.28 -32.74 8.90
CA PRO A 136 -7.75 -33.55 7.78
C PRO A 136 -8.49 -32.73 6.71
N LEU A 137 -9.29 -31.73 7.10
CA LEU A 137 -9.98 -30.82 6.19
C LEU A 137 -8.96 -29.98 5.38
N VAL A 138 -7.96 -29.39 6.03
CA VAL A 138 -6.88 -28.65 5.38
C VAL A 138 -6.19 -29.52 4.33
N ASN A 139 -5.81 -30.74 4.69
CA ASN A 139 -5.17 -31.68 3.75
C ASN A 139 -6.08 -31.98 2.54
N ALA A 140 -7.35 -32.34 2.78
CA ALA A 140 -8.28 -32.70 1.72
C ALA A 140 -8.55 -31.50 0.78
N THR A 141 -8.82 -30.31 1.36
CA THR A 141 -9.10 -29.09 0.58
C THR A 141 -7.90 -28.70 -0.29
N LEU A 142 -6.71 -28.59 0.29
CA LEU A 142 -5.53 -28.15 -0.48
C LEU A 142 -5.08 -29.17 -1.53
N ARG A 143 -5.24 -30.47 -1.28
CA ARG A 143 -5.03 -31.50 -2.33
C ARG A 143 -6.04 -31.35 -3.47
N ASN A 144 -7.30 -31.03 -3.18
CA ASN A 144 -8.29 -30.77 -4.22
C ASN A 144 -7.97 -29.47 -4.99
N VAL A 145 -7.49 -28.41 -4.31
CA VAL A 145 -7.01 -27.19 -4.97
C VAL A 145 -5.91 -27.53 -6.00
N ALA A 146 -4.93 -28.35 -5.61
CA ALA A 146 -3.84 -28.76 -6.51
C ALA A 146 -4.35 -29.60 -7.70
N ARG A 147 -5.22 -30.60 -7.42
CA ARG A 147 -5.76 -31.52 -8.42
C ARG A 147 -6.67 -30.83 -9.44
N MET A 148 -7.49 -29.87 -9.00
CA MET A 148 -8.51 -29.19 -9.82
C MET A 148 -8.04 -27.81 -10.31
N ARG A 149 -6.72 -27.56 -10.34
CA ARG A 149 -6.13 -26.25 -10.70
C ARG A 149 -6.70 -25.65 -11.99
N ASP A 150 -6.86 -26.49 -13.01
CA ASP A 150 -7.35 -26.04 -14.33
C ASP A 150 -8.83 -25.64 -14.31
N ASP A 151 -9.63 -26.24 -13.44
CA ASP A 151 -11.07 -25.92 -13.30
C ASP A 151 -11.29 -24.51 -12.72
N PHE A 152 -10.29 -23.94 -12.04
CA PHE A 152 -10.36 -22.64 -11.40
C PHE A 152 -9.89 -21.48 -12.28
N ARG A 153 -9.48 -21.73 -13.54
CA ARG A 153 -8.98 -20.70 -14.46
C ARG A 153 -9.94 -19.52 -14.64
N SER A 154 -11.25 -19.80 -14.77
CA SER A 154 -12.25 -18.74 -14.91
C SER A 154 -12.36 -17.84 -13.69
N ILE A 155 -12.23 -18.41 -12.49
CA ILE A 155 -12.21 -17.66 -11.23
C ILE A 155 -10.93 -16.82 -11.13
N LEU A 156 -9.79 -17.45 -11.42
CA LEU A 156 -8.49 -16.80 -11.32
C LEU A 156 -8.29 -15.68 -12.36
N ASN A 157 -8.96 -15.75 -13.50
CA ASN A 157 -8.84 -14.76 -14.57
C ASN A 157 -9.77 -13.55 -14.41
N ASP A 158 -10.73 -13.58 -13.49
CA ASP A 158 -11.66 -12.47 -13.25
C ASP A 158 -11.13 -11.52 -12.16
N PRO A 159 -10.57 -10.34 -12.52
CA PRO A 159 -10.00 -9.42 -11.54
C PRO A 159 -11.04 -8.78 -10.62
N SER A 160 -12.28 -8.69 -11.03
CA SER A 160 -13.34 -8.10 -10.20
C SER A 160 -13.61 -8.86 -8.91
N ARG A 161 -13.30 -10.16 -8.89
CA ARG A 161 -13.48 -11.02 -7.70
C ARG A 161 -12.56 -10.67 -6.55
N ASP A 162 -11.37 -10.14 -6.83
CA ASP A 162 -10.38 -9.85 -5.80
C ASP A 162 -10.63 -8.51 -5.09
N VAL A 163 -11.52 -7.70 -5.65
CA VAL A 163 -11.98 -6.44 -5.04
C VAL A 163 -13.28 -6.68 -4.25
N PRO A 164 -13.41 -6.22 -3.00
CA PRO A 164 -14.66 -6.28 -2.27
C PRO A 164 -15.83 -5.69 -3.07
N LYS A 165 -17.01 -6.34 -3.02
CA LYS A 165 -18.18 -5.96 -3.85
C LYS A 165 -18.57 -4.49 -3.72
N TRP A 166 -18.52 -3.95 -2.50
CA TRP A 166 -18.85 -2.55 -2.24
C TRP A 166 -17.88 -1.61 -2.98
N LEU A 167 -16.57 -1.89 -2.91
CA LEU A 167 -15.52 -1.07 -3.53
C LEU A 167 -15.56 -1.20 -5.06
N HIS A 168 -15.71 -2.42 -5.60
CA HIS A 168 -15.86 -2.63 -7.04
C HIS A 168 -17.10 -1.91 -7.58
N GLY A 169 -18.24 -2.00 -6.90
CA GLY A 169 -19.47 -1.31 -7.29
C GLY A 169 -19.32 0.22 -7.32
N ARG A 170 -18.57 0.81 -6.37
CA ARG A 170 -18.23 2.23 -6.38
C ARG A 170 -17.37 2.61 -7.58
N ARG A 171 -16.32 1.82 -7.84
CA ARG A 171 -15.42 2.06 -9.00
C ARG A 171 -16.17 1.99 -10.32
N VAL A 172 -17.10 1.03 -10.48
CA VAL A 172 -17.95 0.95 -11.69
C VAL A 172 -18.81 2.21 -11.84
N ARG A 173 -19.40 2.71 -10.77
CA ARG A 173 -20.20 3.95 -10.81
C ARG A 173 -19.36 5.20 -11.13
N THR A 174 -18.13 5.25 -10.65
CA THR A 174 -17.26 6.44 -10.77
C THR A 174 -16.49 6.47 -12.07
N TYR A 175 -15.94 5.33 -12.50
CA TYR A 175 -14.98 5.25 -13.61
C TYR A 175 -15.51 4.42 -14.80
N GLY A 176 -16.69 3.78 -14.66
CA GLY A 176 -17.23 2.84 -15.64
C GLY A 176 -16.65 1.43 -15.53
N GLY A 177 -17.35 0.45 -16.10
CA GLY A 177 -16.99 -0.97 -15.99
C GLY A 177 -15.58 -1.31 -16.50
N PRO A 178 -15.21 -0.90 -17.72
CA PRO A 178 -13.88 -1.19 -18.27
C PRO A 178 -12.73 -0.67 -17.40
N GLN A 179 -12.84 0.58 -16.93
CA GLN A 179 -11.81 1.18 -16.10
C GLN A 179 -11.73 0.54 -14.69
N ALA A 180 -12.89 0.19 -14.11
CA ALA A 180 -12.93 -0.53 -12.83
C ALA A 180 -12.24 -1.91 -12.93
N LEU A 181 -12.39 -2.62 -14.05
CA LEU A 181 -11.68 -3.88 -14.31
C LEU A 181 -10.19 -3.67 -14.52
N ALA A 182 -9.78 -2.62 -15.22
CA ALA A 182 -8.38 -2.27 -15.42
C ALA A 182 -7.68 -1.94 -14.07
N ILE A 183 -8.35 -1.18 -13.19
CA ILE A 183 -7.89 -0.90 -11.83
C ILE A 183 -7.73 -2.21 -11.05
N ALA A 184 -8.74 -3.07 -11.04
CA ALA A 184 -8.71 -4.34 -10.34
C ALA A 184 -7.59 -5.27 -10.85
N ALA A 185 -7.33 -5.26 -12.16
CA ALA A 185 -6.23 -6.03 -12.77
C ALA A 185 -4.87 -5.51 -12.32
N ALA A 186 -4.67 -4.19 -12.29
CA ALA A 186 -3.43 -3.56 -11.84
C ALA A 186 -3.13 -3.85 -10.35
N GLU A 187 -4.15 -3.93 -9.50
CA GLU A 187 -4.01 -4.21 -8.06
C GLU A 187 -3.61 -5.66 -7.74
N ARG A 188 -3.71 -6.57 -8.70
CA ARG A 188 -3.24 -7.96 -8.56
C ARG A 188 -1.72 -8.08 -8.58
N SER A 189 -1.03 -7.11 -9.15
CA SER A 189 0.43 -7.07 -9.24
C SER A 189 1.04 -6.33 -8.06
N GLU A 190 2.18 -6.80 -7.61
CA GLU A 190 2.97 -6.06 -6.64
C GLU A 190 3.54 -4.79 -7.30
N ALA A 191 3.48 -3.67 -6.59
CA ALA A 191 4.03 -2.42 -7.06
C ALA A 191 5.57 -2.48 -7.12
N ALA A 192 6.15 -1.92 -8.17
CA ALA A 192 7.58 -1.66 -8.24
C ALA A 192 8.04 -0.73 -7.11
N LEU A 193 9.32 -0.73 -6.79
CA LEU A 193 9.91 0.27 -5.92
C LEU A 193 10.06 1.58 -6.72
N ASP A 194 9.43 2.64 -6.26
CA ASP A 194 9.63 3.99 -6.74
C ASP A 194 10.48 4.77 -5.75
N ILE A 195 11.48 5.48 -6.26
CA ILE A 195 12.35 6.34 -5.47
C ILE A 195 12.39 7.75 -6.05
N THR A 196 12.33 8.73 -5.17
CA THR A 196 12.61 10.13 -5.50
C THR A 196 14.06 10.42 -5.16
N VAL A 197 14.80 10.97 -6.11
CA VAL A 197 16.24 11.21 -6.01
C VAL A 197 16.53 12.71 -5.88
N LYS A 198 17.59 13.07 -5.15
CA LYS A 198 18.03 14.47 -5.03
C LYS A 198 18.59 15.03 -6.34
N SER A 199 19.24 14.18 -7.12
CA SER A 199 19.85 14.55 -8.41
C SER A 199 20.09 13.32 -9.27
N ASP A 200 20.29 13.55 -10.57
CA ASP A 200 20.70 12.56 -11.57
C ASP A 200 19.85 11.26 -11.57
N PRO A 201 18.55 11.34 -11.90
CA PRO A 201 17.70 10.16 -11.95
C PRO A 201 18.20 9.10 -12.96
N ALA A 202 18.88 9.51 -14.03
CA ALA A 202 19.41 8.59 -15.03
C ALA A 202 20.50 7.67 -14.46
N ARG A 203 21.44 8.24 -13.67
CA ARG A 203 22.46 7.48 -12.94
C ARG A 203 21.85 6.43 -12.02
N TRP A 204 20.82 6.80 -11.27
CA TRP A 204 20.17 5.88 -10.33
C TRP A 204 19.35 4.81 -11.04
N ALA A 205 18.70 5.15 -12.16
CA ALA A 205 18.02 4.16 -12.99
C ALA A 205 19.00 3.13 -13.55
N GLU A 206 20.17 3.56 -14.05
CA GLU A 206 21.23 2.67 -14.51
C GLU A 206 21.76 1.77 -13.37
N ALA A 207 22.06 2.37 -12.21
CA ALA A 207 22.60 1.66 -11.04
C ALA A 207 21.68 0.56 -10.53
N PHE A 208 20.36 0.73 -10.65
CA PHE A 208 19.37 -0.22 -10.15
C PHE A 208 18.72 -1.08 -11.25
N GLY A 209 19.12 -0.93 -12.51
CA GLY A 209 18.47 -1.61 -13.65
C GLY A 209 17.00 -1.20 -13.80
N GLY A 210 16.68 0.04 -13.44
CA GLY A 210 15.34 0.61 -13.45
C GLY A 210 15.10 1.54 -14.64
N ILE A 211 13.98 2.27 -14.56
CA ILE A 211 13.60 3.29 -15.54
C ILE A 211 13.36 4.65 -14.88
N VAL A 212 13.56 5.74 -15.62
CA VAL A 212 13.14 7.08 -15.19
C VAL A 212 11.76 7.37 -15.72
N LEU A 213 10.81 7.66 -14.81
CA LEU A 213 9.47 8.08 -15.17
C LEU A 213 9.47 9.57 -15.62
N PRO A 214 8.46 10.02 -16.38
CA PRO A 214 8.41 11.40 -16.89
C PRO A 214 8.54 12.49 -15.82
N THR A 215 8.18 12.19 -14.58
CA THR A 215 8.34 13.08 -13.42
C THR A 215 9.73 13.04 -12.77
N GLY A 216 10.67 12.25 -13.29
CA GLY A 216 12.00 12.08 -12.71
C GLY A 216 12.06 11.06 -11.55
N THR A 217 10.96 10.42 -11.19
CA THR A 217 10.96 9.28 -10.27
C THR A 217 11.69 8.10 -10.92
N VAL A 218 12.57 7.43 -10.18
CA VAL A 218 13.22 6.20 -10.64
C VAL A 218 12.41 5.01 -10.17
N ARG A 219 12.03 4.12 -11.09
CA ARG A 219 11.24 2.92 -10.84
C ARG A 219 12.07 1.67 -11.04
N VAL A 220 12.06 0.78 -10.04
CA VAL A 220 12.87 -0.44 -9.99
C VAL A 220 11.95 -1.66 -9.76
N ALA A 221 11.99 -2.63 -10.67
CA ALA A 221 11.12 -3.82 -10.57
C ALA A 221 11.54 -4.78 -9.45
N ASP A 222 12.85 -4.99 -9.30
CA ASP A 222 13.46 -5.98 -8.39
C ASP A 222 14.56 -5.32 -7.56
N ALA A 223 14.18 -4.56 -6.55
CA ALA A 223 15.13 -3.71 -5.83
C ALA A 223 15.89 -4.41 -4.69
N GLY A 224 15.40 -5.55 -4.17
CA GLY A 224 15.98 -6.18 -2.98
C GLY A 224 15.65 -5.46 -1.68
N VAL A 225 16.57 -5.46 -0.72
CA VAL A 225 16.41 -4.87 0.62
C VAL A 225 16.77 -3.39 0.59
N VAL A 226 15.78 -2.51 0.70
CA VAL A 226 15.94 -1.06 0.53
C VAL A 226 17.10 -0.44 1.33
N PRO A 227 17.29 -0.72 2.64
CA PRO A 227 18.42 -0.16 3.39
C PRO A 227 19.81 -0.59 2.91
N GLU A 228 19.91 -1.66 2.13
CA GLU A 228 21.18 -2.19 1.59
C GLU A 228 21.51 -1.63 0.20
N LEU A 229 20.58 -0.88 -0.39
CA LEU A 229 20.78 -0.30 -1.71
C LEU A 229 21.77 0.90 -1.67
N PRO A 230 22.63 1.04 -2.69
CA PRO A 230 23.56 2.18 -2.79
C PRO A 230 22.84 3.52 -2.68
N GLY A 231 23.41 4.47 -1.95
CA GLY A 231 22.89 5.83 -1.79
C GLY A 231 21.76 5.97 -0.77
N PHE A 232 21.25 4.86 -0.19
CA PHE A 232 20.24 4.93 0.88
C PHE A 232 20.82 5.54 2.15
N SER A 233 21.91 4.97 2.66
CA SER A 233 22.56 5.44 3.88
C SER A 233 23.16 6.83 3.72
N GLU A 234 23.62 7.17 2.53
CA GLU A 234 24.16 8.48 2.14
C GLU A 234 23.06 9.55 2.03
N GLY A 235 21.79 9.11 1.98
CA GLY A 235 20.64 10.00 1.89
C GLY A 235 20.47 10.63 0.51
N ASP A 236 20.92 9.98 -0.56
CA ASP A 236 20.83 10.49 -1.93
C ASP A 236 19.41 10.43 -2.51
N TRP A 237 18.57 9.60 -1.91
CA TRP A 237 17.20 9.36 -2.34
C TRP A 237 16.32 8.81 -1.20
N TRP A 238 15.00 8.75 -1.45
CA TRP A 238 14.01 8.15 -0.55
C TRP A 238 12.94 7.40 -1.33
N VAL A 239 12.30 6.44 -0.65
CA VAL A 239 11.17 5.68 -1.22
C VAL A 239 9.94 6.57 -1.27
N GLN A 240 9.35 6.70 -2.45
CA GLN A 240 8.12 7.44 -2.65
C GLN A 240 7.47 7.04 -3.97
N ASP A 241 6.19 6.65 -3.93
CA ASP A 241 5.41 6.36 -5.14
C ASP A 241 5.36 7.58 -6.08
N ALA A 242 5.42 7.33 -7.38
CA ALA A 242 5.42 8.38 -8.39
C ALA A 242 4.17 9.27 -8.32
N ALA A 243 2.99 8.72 -8.00
CA ALA A 243 1.77 9.51 -7.82
C ALA A 243 1.81 10.32 -6.52
N ALA A 244 2.33 9.73 -5.43
CA ALA A 244 2.51 10.43 -4.15
C ALA A 244 3.53 11.59 -4.24
N ALA A 245 4.40 11.58 -5.25
CA ALA A 245 5.36 12.65 -5.51
C ALA A 245 4.77 13.84 -6.27
N LEU A 246 3.58 13.71 -6.88
CA LEU A 246 2.96 14.76 -7.68
C LEU A 246 2.54 16.00 -6.87
N PRO A 247 1.88 15.88 -5.68
CA PRO A 247 1.35 17.04 -4.97
C PRO A 247 2.40 18.09 -4.62
N ALA A 248 3.58 17.70 -4.15
CA ALA A 248 4.64 18.64 -3.78
C ALA A 248 5.19 19.43 -4.97
N ARG A 249 5.10 18.89 -6.20
CA ARG A 249 5.52 19.56 -7.44
C ARG A 249 4.59 20.72 -7.83
N LEU A 250 3.34 20.68 -7.39
CA LEU A 250 2.33 21.68 -7.78
C LEU A 250 2.57 23.07 -7.19
N PHE A 251 3.53 23.22 -6.28
CA PHE A 251 3.89 24.54 -5.73
C PHE A 251 4.79 25.36 -6.67
N GLY A 252 5.47 24.72 -7.62
CA GLY A 252 6.46 25.39 -8.47
C GLY A 252 7.70 25.80 -7.67
N ASP A 253 8.20 27.02 -7.89
CA ASP A 253 9.38 27.52 -7.16
C ASP A 253 9.00 27.99 -5.74
N ILE A 254 9.47 27.23 -4.77
CA ILE A 254 9.27 27.50 -3.32
C ILE A 254 10.58 27.74 -2.57
N ARG A 255 11.66 28.00 -3.28
CA ARG A 255 12.96 28.28 -2.67
C ARG A 255 12.89 29.49 -1.73
N GLY A 256 13.30 29.27 -0.47
CA GLY A 256 13.27 30.29 0.56
C GLY A 256 11.88 30.63 1.11
N LYS A 257 10.81 29.98 0.62
CA LYS A 257 9.45 30.17 1.12
C LYS A 257 9.19 29.36 2.38
N ARG A 258 8.31 29.85 3.23
CA ARG A 258 7.79 29.12 4.38
C ARG A 258 6.68 28.18 3.91
N VAL A 259 6.82 26.89 4.16
CA VAL A 259 5.87 25.86 3.72
C VAL A 259 5.44 25.02 4.91
N ALA A 260 4.12 24.86 5.12
CA ALA A 260 3.58 23.90 6.06
C ALA A 260 3.17 22.62 5.33
N ASP A 261 3.61 21.48 5.86
CA ASP A 261 3.21 20.13 5.41
C ASP A 261 2.33 19.51 6.51
N LEU A 262 1.04 19.44 6.25
CA LEU A 262 0.04 18.97 7.21
C LEU A 262 -0.25 17.49 6.99
N CYS A 263 -0.27 16.72 8.08
CA CYS A 263 -0.34 15.25 8.07
C CYS A 263 0.89 14.61 7.40
N ALA A 264 2.07 15.17 7.68
CA ALA A 264 3.32 15.03 6.93
C ALA A 264 3.97 13.63 6.98
N ALA A 265 3.80 12.89 8.08
CA ALA A 265 4.54 11.65 8.30
C ALA A 265 4.08 10.52 7.34
N PRO A 266 5.01 9.73 6.77
CA PRO A 266 6.41 9.54 7.18
C PRO A 266 7.46 10.49 6.53
N GLY A 267 7.04 11.55 5.81
CA GLY A 267 7.95 12.60 5.38
C GLY A 267 8.40 12.59 3.90
N GLY A 268 7.79 11.75 3.04
CA GLY A 268 8.18 11.70 1.62
C GLY A 268 7.93 13.02 0.88
N LYS A 269 6.78 13.67 1.10
CA LYS A 269 6.45 14.99 0.54
C LYS A 269 7.23 16.10 1.25
N THR A 270 7.42 16.00 2.56
CA THR A 270 8.28 16.88 3.35
C THR A 270 9.70 16.94 2.77
N ALA A 271 10.27 15.77 2.44
CA ALA A 271 11.60 15.68 1.82
C ALA A 271 11.65 16.37 0.44
N GLN A 272 10.58 16.25 -0.37
CA GLN A 272 10.50 16.97 -1.65
C GLN A 272 10.47 18.50 -1.45
N LEU A 273 9.67 19.00 -0.50
CA LEU A 273 9.57 20.42 -0.20
C LEU A 273 10.92 20.97 0.32
N ALA A 274 11.59 20.23 1.21
CA ALA A 274 12.91 20.59 1.69
C ALA A 274 13.98 20.55 0.58
N ALA A 275 13.96 19.52 -0.27
CA ALA A 275 14.84 19.42 -1.43
C ALA A 275 14.64 20.57 -2.45
N ALA A 276 13.43 21.11 -2.55
CA ALA A 276 13.10 22.29 -3.35
C ALA A 276 13.57 23.60 -2.69
N GLY A 277 14.18 23.56 -1.51
CA GLY A 277 14.76 24.71 -0.81
C GLY A 277 13.78 25.51 0.03
N ALA A 278 12.63 24.96 0.39
CA ALA A 278 11.67 25.58 1.30
C ALA A 278 12.11 25.46 2.77
N ALA A 279 11.72 26.45 3.58
CA ALA A 279 11.71 26.32 5.05
C ALA A 279 10.43 25.59 5.46
N VAL A 280 10.57 24.29 5.82
CA VAL A 280 9.42 23.40 6.03
C VAL A 280 9.11 23.23 7.50
N THR A 281 7.83 23.43 7.86
CA THR A 281 7.23 22.99 9.13
C THR A 281 6.34 21.79 8.83
N ALA A 282 6.74 20.60 9.31
CA ALA A 282 6.04 19.34 9.11
C ALA A 282 5.21 18.98 10.33
N LEU A 283 3.90 18.78 10.15
CA LEU A 283 2.95 18.54 11.22
C LEU A 283 2.32 17.14 11.10
N ASP A 284 2.34 16.37 12.18
CA ASP A 284 1.54 15.14 12.31
C ASP A 284 1.05 14.98 13.75
N ARG A 285 -0.14 14.40 13.93
CA ARG A 285 -0.68 14.13 15.26
C ARG A 285 0.02 12.99 15.99
N SER A 286 0.66 12.07 15.24
CA SER A 286 1.31 10.89 15.78
C SER A 286 2.79 11.15 16.06
N ARG A 287 3.17 11.21 17.34
CA ARG A 287 4.59 11.34 17.75
C ARG A 287 5.47 10.21 17.22
N HIS A 288 4.94 8.98 17.19
CA HIS A 288 5.66 7.83 16.66
C HIS A 288 5.94 7.96 15.15
N ARG A 289 4.96 8.42 14.36
CA ARG A 289 5.17 8.68 12.94
C ARG A 289 6.13 9.85 12.68
N LEU A 290 6.10 10.88 13.54
CA LEU A 290 7.05 12.00 13.46
C LEU A 290 8.49 11.59 13.77
N GLN A 291 8.73 10.64 14.68
CA GLN A 291 10.08 10.11 14.90
C GLN A 291 10.67 9.52 13.62
N ARG A 292 9.85 8.80 12.82
CA ARG A 292 10.27 8.27 11.52
C ARG A 292 10.54 9.37 10.51
N LEU A 293 9.73 10.42 10.50
CA LEU A 293 9.97 11.60 9.68
C LEU A 293 11.32 12.22 10.06
N ASP A 294 11.58 12.44 11.35
CA ASP A 294 12.85 13.01 11.83
C ASP A 294 14.07 12.15 11.45
N GLU A 295 13.97 10.83 11.60
CA GLU A 295 15.00 9.89 11.17
C GLU A 295 15.27 9.99 9.65
N ASN A 296 14.21 10.06 8.85
CA ASN A 296 14.32 10.24 7.41
C ASN A 296 14.95 11.59 7.05
N MET A 297 14.53 12.69 7.67
CA MET A 297 15.08 14.01 7.41
C MET A 297 16.57 14.09 7.79
N LYS A 298 16.95 13.51 8.93
CA LYS A 298 18.37 13.40 9.34
C LYS A 298 19.19 12.59 8.35
N ARG A 299 18.71 11.42 7.92
CA ARG A 299 19.37 10.58 6.92
C ARG A 299 19.54 11.32 5.60
N LEU A 300 18.54 12.08 5.19
CA LEU A 300 18.54 12.87 3.96
C LEU A 300 19.31 14.19 4.10
N GLY A 301 19.75 14.60 5.30
CA GLY A 301 20.45 15.86 5.52
C GLY A 301 19.56 17.09 5.32
N PHE A 302 18.26 16.98 5.56
CA PHE A 302 17.33 18.10 5.50
C PHE A 302 17.02 18.63 6.90
N ASP A 303 16.99 19.95 7.04
CA ASP A 303 16.56 20.65 8.24
C ASP A 303 15.07 20.99 8.12
N VAL A 304 14.25 20.38 9.00
CA VAL A 304 12.78 20.50 8.98
C VAL A 304 12.29 20.63 10.41
N GLU A 305 11.42 21.59 10.65
CA GLU A 305 10.73 21.73 11.93
C GLU A 305 9.60 20.72 12.03
N ALA A 306 9.72 19.72 12.94
CA ALA A 306 8.69 18.71 13.16
C ALA A 306 7.80 19.07 14.37
N VAL A 307 6.49 19.13 14.17
CA VAL A 307 5.51 19.57 15.18
C VAL A 307 4.45 18.49 15.42
N ALA A 308 4.37 18.01 16.67
CA ALA A 308 3.33 17.05 17.06
C ALA A 308 2.05 17.77 17.47
N ALA A 309 1.10 17.93 16.54
CA ALA A 309 -0.17 18.60 16.80
C ALA A 309 -1.29 18.09 15.87
N ASP A 310 -2.52 18.38 16.23
CA ASP A 310 -3.69 18.17 15.37
C ASP A 310 -3.80 19.33 14.37
N ALA A 311 -3.76 19.04 13.07
CA ALA A 311 -3.84 20.04 12.02
C ALA A 311 -5.13 20.88 12.07
N GLY A 312 -6.22 20.33 12.60
CA GLY A 312 -7.49 21.03 12.79
C GLY A 312 -7.52 22.05 13.93
N ALA A 313 -6.52 21.98 14.84
CA ALA A 313 -6.45 22.83 16.03
C ALA A 313 -5.11 23.58 16.16
N TRP A 314 -4.19 23.36 15.22
CA TRP A 314 -2.87 23.99 15.24
C TRP A 314 -2.95 25.49 14.95
N ASN A 315 -2.09 26.27 15.61
CA ASN A 315 -2.01 27.72 15.44
C ASN A 315 -0.56 28.14 15.11
N GLY A 316 -0.06 27.69 13.94
CA GLY A 316 1.31 27.91 13.49
C GLY A 316 1.55 29.20 12.70
N GLY A 317 0.54 30.05 12.53
CA GLY A 317 0.65 31.29 11.75
C GLY A 317 0.42 31.10 10.25
N LEU A 318 0.92 32.03 9.44
CA LEU A 318 0.71 32.04 7.98
C LEU A 318 1.96 31.55 7.25
N PHE A 319 1.74 30.86 6.14
CA PHE A 319 2.75 30.27 5.25
C PHE A 319 2.52 30.70 3.80
N ASP A 320 3.59 30.81 3.01
CA ASP A 320 3.52 31.09 1.58
C ASP A 320 2.86 29.94 0.80
N ALA A 321 3.02 28.72 1.33
CA ALA A 321 2.43 27.51 0.77
C ALA A 321 2.05 26.52 1.87
N VAL A 322 0.93 25.82 1.67
CA VAL A 322 0.45 24.79 2.59
C VAL A 322 0.11 23.53 1.79
N LEU A 323 0.71 22.41 2.19
CA LEU A 323 0.33 21.07 1.71
C LEU A 323 -0.58 20.41 2.75
N LEU A 324 -1.74 19.95 2.34
CA LEU A 324 -2.60 19.08 3.13
C LEU A 324 -2.67 17.71 2.45
N ASP A 325 -1.83 16.76 2.88
CA ASP A 325 -1.95 15.35 2.52
C ASP A 325 -2.95 14.68 3.46
N ALA A 326 -4.23 14.82 3.12
CA ALA A 326 -5.30 14.54 4.06
C ALA A 326 -5.45 13.05 4.37
N PRO A 327 -5.66 12.66 5.64
CA PRO A 327 -5.97 11.28 6.00
C PRO A 327 -7.24 10.84 5.29
N CYS A 328 -7.18 9.71 4.57
CA CYS A 328 -8.24 9.25 3.69
C CYS A 328 -8.45 7.73 3.80
N SER A 329 -9.37 7.19 3.00
CA SER A 329 -9.62 5.75 2.90
C SER A 329 -8.45 4.97 2.32
N ALA A 330 -7.53 5.63 1.62
CA ALA A 330 -6.36 5.07 0.94
C ALA A 330 -6.72 4.03 -0.15
N THR A 331 -7.93 4.07 -0.72
CA THR A 331 -8.41 3.11 -1.73
C THR A 331 -7.61 3.14 -3.04
N GLY A 332 -6.77 4.14 -3.23
CA GLY A 332 -5.83 4.24 -4.35
C GLY A 332 -4.51 3.48 -4.16
N THR A 333 -4.19 3.04 -2.94
CA THR A 333 -2.90 2.41 -2.62
C THR A 333 -2.98 0.88 -2.50
N VAL A 334 -4.10 0.26 -2.88
CA VAL A 334 -4.33 -1.20 -2.74
C VAL A 334 -3.24 -2.02 -3.41
N ARG A 335 -2.63 -1.51 -4.46
CA ARG A 335 -1.51 -2.15 -5.14
C ARG A 335 -0.28 -2.34 -4.21
N ARG A 336 0.00 -1.37 -3.33
CA ARG A 336 1.07 -1.43 -2.32
C ARG A 336 0.59 -2.02 -1.01
N HIS A 337 -0.60 -1.65 -0.58
CA HIS A 337 -1.22 -1.99 0.68
C HIS A 337 -2.51 -2.80 0.43
N PRO A 338 -2.41 -4.09 0.03
CA PRO A 338 -3.58 -4.88 -0.37
C PRO A 338 -4.57 -5.13 0.77
N ASP A 339 -4.16 -4.96 2.01
CA ASP A 339 -4.99 -5.04 3.20
C ASP A 339 -6.02 -3.91 3.29
N VAL A 340 -5.74 -2.73 2.73
CA VAL A 340 -6.65 -1.57 2.74
C VAL A 340 -8.04 -1.94 2.21
N ALA A 341 -8.12 -2.70 1.10
CA ALA A 341 -9.38 -3.13 0.53
C ALA A 341 -10.24 -3.98 1.50
N HIS A 342 -9.60 -4.65 2.47
CA HIS A 342 -10.24 -5.58 3.42
C HIS A 342 -10.42 -4.98 4.83
N LEU A 343 -9.76 -3.85 5.11
CA LEU A 343 -9.86 -3.12 6.38
C LEU A 343 -10.92 -2.03 6.35
N LYS A 344 -11.18 -1.46 5.15
CA LYS A 344 -12.13 -0.35 4.98
C LYS A 344 -13.53 -0.84 4.64
N GLU A 345 -14.50 0.00 5.02
CA GLU A 345 -15.92 -0.18 4.72
C GLU A 345 -16.48 1.11 4.07
N GLU A 346 -17.61 1.00 3.37
CA GLU A 346 -18.21 2.15 2.66
C GLU A 346 -18.54 3.32 3.61
N LYS A 347 -18.94 3.04 4.85
CA LYS A 347 -19.22 4.07 5.88
C LYS A 347 -18.00 4.91 6.27
N ASP A 348 -16.77 4.36 6.11
CA ASP A 348 -15.54 5.06 6.48
C ASP A 348 -15.30 6.26 5.56
N ILE A 349 -15.70 6.16 4.28
CA ILE A 349 -15.55 7.23 3.30
C ILE A 349 -16.29 8.49 3.75
N THR A 350 -17.54 8.36 4.18
CA THR A 350 -18.35 9.49 4.65
C THR A 350 -17.74 10.17 5.87
N SER A 351 -17.26 9.39 6.84
CA SER A 351 -16.66 9.95 8.06
C SER A 351 -15.32 10.63 7.79
N LEU A 352 -14.50 10.06 6.90
CA LEU A 352 -13.23 10.62 6.48
C LEU A 352 -13.43 11.88 5.66
N ALA A 353 -14.38 11.91 4.72
CA ALA A 353 -14.72 13.10 3.95
C ALA A 353 -15.15 14.27 4.84
N ALA A 354 -15.95 14.02 5.87
CA ALA A 354 -16.33 15.05 6.85
C ALA A 354 -15.12 15.54 7.67
N HIS A 355 -14.17 14.67 7.99
CA HIS A 355 -12.93 15.06 8.66
C HIS A 355 -12.03 15.89 7.75
N GLN A 356 -11.85 15.47 6.49
CA GLN A 356 -11.08 16.19 5.47
C GLN A 356 -11.61 17.60 5.22
N SER A 357 -12.93 17.77 5.20
CA SER A 357 -13.54 19.12 5.07
C SER A 357 -13.08 20.07 6.18
N ARG A 358 -13.06 19.61 7.44
CA ARG A 358 -12.57 20.42 8.56
C ARG A 358 -11.07 20.70 8.49
N LEU A 359 -10.28 19.71 8.08
CA LEU A 359 -8.84 19.89 7.88
C LEU A 359 -8.54 20.87 6.75
N LEU A 360 -9.31 20.84 5.67
CA LEU A 360 -9.16 21.76 4.55
C LEU A 360 -9.47 23.21 4.95
N ASP A 361 -10.52 23.42 5.75
CA ASP A 361 -10.84 24.75 6.30
C ASP A 361 -9.72 25.26 7.24
N ALA A 362 -9.16 24.38 8.09
CA ALA A 362 -8.04 24.72 8.96
C ALA A 362 -6.77 25.03 8.14
N ALA A 363 -6.43 24.22 7.16
CA ALA A 363 -5.29 24.42 6.26
C ALA A 363 -5.39 25.76 5.51
N ALA A 364 -6.58 26.12 5.03
CA ALA A 364 -6.85 27.39 4.37
C ALA A 364 -6.57 28.60 5.28
N GLY A 365 -6.79 28.46 6.59
CA GLY A 365 -6.47 29.49 7.59
C GLY A 365 -4.97 29.79 7.69
N HIS A 366 -4.11 28.86 7.33
CA HIS A 366 -2.65 28.98 7.38
C HIS A 366 -2.02 29.50 6.08
N VAL A 367 -2.78 29.67 5.01
CA VAL A 367 -2.26 30.19 3.74
C VAL A 367 -2.21 31.72 3.81
N ALA A 368 -1.07 32.33 3.54
CA ALA A 368 -0.93 33.79 3.43
C ALA A 368 -1.73 34.34 2.23
N PRO A 369 -2.14 35.61 2.22
CA PRO A 369 -2.67 36.26 1.02
C PRO A 369 -1.69 36.11 -0.16
N GLY A 370 -2.18 35.71 -1.33
CA GLY A 370 -1.36 35.33 -2.50
C GLY A 370 -0.66 33.98 -2.40
N GLY A 371 -0.80 33.26 -1.29
CA GLY A 371 -0.20 31.94 -1.06
C GLY A 371 -0.95 30.82 -1.76
N THR A 372 -0.34 29.63 -1.75
CA THR A 372 -0.83 28.42 -2.43
C THR A 372 -1.20 27.35 -1.43
N LEU A 373 -2.35 26.70 -1.63
CA LEU A 373 -2.80 25.51 -0.93
C LEU A 373 -2.84 24.33 -1.92
N VAL A 374 -2.17 23.24 -1.58
CA VAL A 374 -2.32 21.96 -2.29
C VAL A 374 -3.02 20.99 -1.36
N TYR A 375 -4.17 20.50 -1.80
CA TYR A 375 -4.90 19.41 -1.15
C TYR A 375 -4.62 18.13 -1.89
N ALA A 376 -4.34 17.04 -1.16
CA ALA A 376 -4.08 15.73 -1.75
C ALA A 376 -4.65 14.59 -0.92
N THR A 377 -5.02 13.49 -1.59
CA THR A 377 -5.40 12.21 -0.98
C THR A 377 -4.95 11.05 -1.85
N CYS A 378 -4.60 9.92 -1.22
CA CYS A 378 -4.35 8.65 -1.90
C CYS A 378 -5.64 7.82 -2.04
N SER A 379 -6.76 8.47 -2.37
CA SER A 379 -8.08 7.87 -2.51
C SER A 379 -8.60 7.93 -3.94
N LEU A 380 -9.32 6.91 -4.36
CA LEU A 380 -10.07 6.86 -5.63
C LEU A 380 -11.51 7.41 -5.47
N GLU A 381 -11.92 7.76 -4.26
CA GLU A 381 -13.28 8.17 -3.96
C GLU A 381 -13.46 9.68 -4.22
N ARG A 382 -14.49 10.05 -4.98
CA ARG A 382 -14.76 11.46 -5.31
C ARG A 382 -15.10 12.31 -4.08
N GLU A 383 -15.71 11.71 -3.08
CA GLU A 383 -16.04 12.36 -1.81
C GLU A 383 -14.78 12.82 -1.05
N GLU A 384 -13.65 12.18 -1.28
CA GLU A 384 -12.35 12.50 -0.66
C GLU A 384 -11.44 13.34 -1.58
N GLY A 385 -11.87 13.60 -2.81
CA GLY A 385 -11.13 14.36 -3.82
C GLY A 385 -11.94 15.52 -4.38
N GLU A 386 -12.46 15.34 -5.59
CA GLU A 386 -13.14 16.35 -6.38
C GLU A 386 -14.27 17.07 -5.63
N ASN A 387 -15.09 16.31 -4.89
CA ASN A 387 -16.21 16.87 -4.14
C ASN A 387 -15.76 17.75 -2.96
N GLN A 388 -14.57 17.45 -2.34
CA GLN A 388 -14.00 18.32 -1.30
C GLN A 388 -13.66 19.69 -1.86
N ILE A 389 -13.00 19.73 -3.00
CA ILE A 389 -12.57 20.98 -3.63
C ILE A 389 -13.78 21.79 -4.11
N ALA A 390 -14.74 21.15 -4.76
CA ALA A 390 -15.97 21.83 -5.20
C ALA A 390 -16.73 22.45 -4.01
N ALA A 391 -16.91 21.68 -2.94
CA ALA A 391 -17.58 22.15 -1.73
C ALA A 391 -16.79 23.25 -0.99
N PHE A 392 -15.46 23.16 -0.96
CA PHE A 392 -14.59 24.17 -0.36
C PHE A 392 -14.68 25.50 -1.11
N LEU A 393 -14.52 25.49 -2.43
CA LEU A 393 -14.58 26.70 -3.25
C LEU A 393 -15.98 27.37 -3.23
N ALA A 394 -17.04 26.58 -3.01
CA ALA A 394 -18.39 27.12 -2.86
C ALA A 394 -18.59 27.88 -1.52
N ARG A 395 -17.83 27.54 -0.45
CA ARG A 395 -17.96 28.15 0.87
C ARG A 395 -16.88 29.16 1.23
N ASP A 396 -15.73 29.16 0.54
CA ASP A 396 -14.62 30.08 0.79
C ASP A 396 -14.19 30.81 -0.48
N SER A 397 -14.77 31.98 -0.71
CA SER A 397 -14.51 32.82 -1.88
C SER A 397 -13.11 33.44 -1.93
N ARG A 398 -12.30 33.28 -0.86
CA ARG A 398 -10.91 33.76 -0.84
C ARG A 398 -10.01 32.92 -1.71
N PHE A 399 -10.43 31.72 -2.08
CA PHE A 399 -9.63 30.79 -2.87
C PHE A 399 -10.20 30.59 -4.26
N SER A 400 -9.31 30.38 -5.21
CA SER A 400 -9.63 29.94 -6.57
C SER A 400 -8.75 28.78 -6.98
N ARG A 401 -9.26 27.91 -7.88
CA ARG A 401 -8.47 26.83 -8.45
C ARG A 401 -7.44 27.41 -9.41
N ARG A 402 -6.20 26.93 -9.30
CA ARG A 402 -5.15 27.18 -10.27
C ARG A 402 -4.87 25.89 -11.03
N PRO A 403 -5.37 25.76 -12.27
CA PRO A 403 -5.23 24.53 -13.03
C PRO A 403 -3.77 24.08 -13.20
N VAL A 404 -3.55 22.78 -13.19
CA VAL A 404 -2.26 22.13 -13.43
C VAL A 404 -2.11 21.92 -14.92
N ALA A 405 -0.97 22.30 -15.48
CA ALA A 405 -0.62 21.99 -16.86
C ALA A 405 0.10 20.64 -16.92
N ALA A 406 -0.12 19.87 -17.98
CA ALA A 406 0.55 18.57 -18.18
C ALA A 406 2.08 18.68 -18.12
N SER A 407 2.66 19.79 -18.59
CA SER A 407 4.10 20.07 -18.52
C SER A 407 4.66 20.10 -17.07
N GLU A 408 3.83 20.42 -16.07
CA GLU A 408 4.23 20.44 -14.65
C GLU A 408 4.34 19.02 -14.07
N VAL A 409 3.71 18.05 -14.74
CA VAL A 409 3.65 16.63 -14.32
C VAL A 409 4.29 15.69 -15.34
N GLY A 410 5.32 16.16 -16.04
CA GLY A 410 6.12 15.36 -16.97
C GLY A 410 5.46 15.09 -18.31
N GLY A 411 4.44 15.86 -18.71
CA GLY A 411 3.72 15.68 -19.96
C GLY A 411 2.60 14.63 -19.90
N TRP A 412 2.24 14.13 -18.72
CA TRP A 412 1.15 13.16 -18.55
C TRP A 412 -0.23 13.83 -18.61
N GLU A 413 -0.75 14.03 -19.81
CA GLU A 413 -2.08 14.62 -20.01
C GLU A 413 -3.20 13.79 -19.37
N GLU A 414 -3.09 12.46 -19.43
CA GLU A 414 -4.13 11.52 -18.94
C GLU A 414 -4.41 11.61 -17.42
N ILE A 415 -3.49 12.19 -16.64
CA ILE A 415 -3.68 12.36 -15.20
C ILE A 415 -4.20 13.75 -14.82
N VAL A 416 -4.33 14.68 -15.77
CA VAL A 416 -4.90 16.01 -15.55
C VAL A 416 -6.40 15.97 -15.91
N THR A 417 -7.23 16.35 -14.94
CA THR A 417 -8.68 16.36 -15.12
C THR A 417 -9.12 17.60 -15.89
N ASP A 418 -10.37 17.61 -16.40
CA ASP A 418 -10.97 18.78 -17.08
C ASP A 418 -11.00 20.04 -16.18
N ASP A 419 -11.08 19.85 -14.86
CA ASP A 419 -10.99 20.93 -13.87
C ASP A 419 -9.55 21.43 -13.62
N GLY A 420 -8.54 20.75 -14.20
CA GLY A 420 -7.13 21.04 -13.99
C GLY A 420 -6.58 20.52 -12.64
N ASP A 421 -7.23 19.54 -12.04
CA ASP A 421 -6.71 18.79 -10.88
C ASP A 421 -5.94 17.55 -11.37
N ILE A 422 -5.21 16.90 -10.48
CA ILE A 422 -4.54 15.62 -10.75
C ILE A 422 -5.42 14.47 -10.27
N ARG A 423 -5.60 13.46 -11.16
CA ARG A 423 -6.20 12.18 -10.81
C ARG A 423 -5.39 11.03 -11.43
N THR A 424 -4.67 10.29 -10.61
CA THR A 424 -3.99 9.07 -11.04
C THR A 424 -4.83 7.83 -10.71
N LEU A 425 -4.68 6.77 -11.50
CA LEU A 425 -5.36 5.49 -11.31
C LEU A 425 -4.33 4.35 -11.34
N PRO A 426 -4.57 3.23 -10.65
CA PRO A 426 -3.69 2.06 -10.68
C PRO A 426 -3.40 1.51 -12.07
N SER A 427 -4.30 1.73 -13.03
CA SER A 427 -4.18 1.31 -14.43
C SER A 427 -3.42 2.28 -15.34
N HIS A 428 -3.07 3.47 -14.86
CA HIS A 428 -2.25 4.42 -15.63
C HIS A 428 -0.80 3.92 -15.75
N PHE A 429 -0.08 4.44 -16.73
CA PHE A 429 1.29 4.04 -17.05
C PHE A 429 1.43 2.53 -17.34
N PRO A 430 0.79 2.01 -18.41
CA PRO A 430 1.04 0.65 -18.86
C PRO A 430 2.48 0.55 -19.40
N HIS A 431 3.16 -0.56 -19.07
CA HIS A 431 4.51 -0.85 -19.51
C HIS A 431 4.61 -2.30 -20.01
N GLU A 432 5.50 -2.59 -20.97
CA GLU A 432 5.71 -3.96 -21.50
C GLU A 432 6.07 -4.96 -20.41
N ASN A 433 6.92 -4.55 -19.46
CA ASN A 433 7.12 -5.30 -18.22
C ASN A 433 6.00 -4.98 -17.22
N PRO A 434 5.09 -5.91 -16.90
CA PRO A 434 3.98 -5.67 -15.97
C PRO A 434 4.41 -5.19 -14.58
N ARG A 435 5.61 -5.55 -14.12
CA ARG A 435 6.16 -5.11 -12.82
C ARG A 435 6.53 -3.62 -12.80
N LEU A 436 6.77 -3.02 -13.96
CA LEU A 436 7.03 -1.59 -14.10
C LEU A 436 5.76 -0.78 -14.40
N SER A 437 4.61 -1.44 -14.57
CA SER A 437 3.33 -0.80 -14.87
C SER A 437 2.67 -0.20 -13.63
N GLY A 438 1.74 0.71 -13.86
CA GLY A 438 0.80 1.21 -12.85
C GLY A 438 1.33 2.38 -12.02
N LEU A 439 0.41 3.09 -11.41
CA LEU A 439 0.63 4.15 -10.42
C LEU A 439 -0.24 3.86 -9.18
N ASP A 440 0.02 4.52 -8.07
CA ASP A 440 -1.00 4.56 -7.03
C ASP A 440 -2.12 5.52 -7.44
N GLY A 441 -3.35 5.26 -6.98
CA GLY A 441 -4.47 6.16 -7.19
C GLY A 441 -4.37 7.36 -6.28
N PHE A 442 -4.29 8.55 -6.85
CA PHE A 442 -4.09 9.79 -6.12
C PHE A 442 -5.01 10.90 -6.66
N PHE A 443 -5.38 11.80 -5.79
CA PHE A 443 -6.00 13.07 -6.17
C PHE A 443 -5.16 14.23 -5.62
N ALA A 444 -4.98 15.29 -6.40
CA ALA A 444 -4.40 16.53 -5.89
C ALA A 444 -4.99 17.75 -6.63
N ALA A 445 -5.31 18.79 -5.86
CA ALA A 445 -5.79 20.08 -6.36
C ALA A 445 -4.94 21.22 -5.85
N ARG A 446 -4.68 22.20 -6.71
CA ARG A 446 -3.94 23.41 -6.37
C ARG A 446 -4.87 24.62 -6.32
N LEU A 447 -4.89 25.27 -5.17
CA LEU A 447 -5.70 26.46 -4.90
C LEU A 447 -4.80 27.64 -4.56
N VAL A 448 -5.21 28.84 -4.94
CA VAL A 448 -4.50 30.08 -4.62
C VAL A 448 -5.42 30.99 -3.82
N ARG A 449 -4.91 31.54 -2.72
CA ARG A 449 -5.61 32.54 -1.91
C ARG A 449 -5.48 33.93 -2.57
N SER A 450 -6.58 34.65 -2.69
CA SER A 450 -6.58 36.04 -3.15
C SER A 450 -5.64 36.91 -2.30
N SER A 451 -5.03 37.91 -2.90
CA SER A 451 -4.11 38.89 -2.26
C SER A 451 -4.82 39.78 -1.28
#